data_af21cdd6fcbefb2333f037952e8eb8ad
#
_entry.id   af21cdd6fcbefb2333f037952e8eb8ad
#
_cell.length_a   1.000
_cell.length_b   1.000
_cell.length_c   1.000
_cell.angle_alpha   90.00
_cell.angle_beta   90.00
_cell.angle_gamma   90.00
#
_symmetry.space_group_name_H-M   'P 1'
#
loop_
_entity.id
_entity.type
_entity.pdbx_description
1 polymer ?
#
loop_
_entity_poly.entity_id
_entity_poly.type
_entity_poly.pdbx_seq_one_letter_code
_entity_poly.pdbx_strand_id
1 'polypeptide(L)'
;WEQHFHGKRSKFTGDIFKSPRNTAAGLLNRDEPCDYLEHASFFRYGVDESSLHDYNNFHSLIETICNIYQQEHLYHFAFIDELNEELLMNLFKEWSKIYPIDGIVIYVDDLRLWEVIGRHQTSGNPLYAIAYKHPDFTESFETTVKGIVWKVSKSGALKPVVNIEMVDTGDCNMENPTGYNAGWINDHEIAKGAEILVT
;
A
#
# COMPACT_ATOMS: atom_id res chain seq x y z
N TRP A 1 -16.78 4.00 -6.53
CA TRP A 1 -16.88 3.81 -5.09
C TRP A 1 -18.10 4.55 -4.53
N GLU A 2 -18.15 5.86 -4.61
CA GLU A 2 -19.20 6.71 -4.03
C GLU A 2 -20.62 6.28 -4.39
N GLN A 3 -20.84 5.90 -5.63
CA GLN A 3 -22.17 5.51 -6.12
C GLN A 3 -22.64 4.14 -5.64
N HIS A 4 -21.72 3.20 -5.46
CA HIS A 4 -22.04 1.78 -5.30
C HIS A 4 -21.79 1.24 -3.88
N PHE A 5 -20.83 1.80 -3.16
CA PHE A 5 -20.37 1.25 -1.88
C PHE A 5 -20.43 2.22 -0.71
N HIS A 6 -20.08 3.50 -0.90
CA HIS A 6 -19.98 4.45 0.19
C HIS A 6 -21.28 4.52 1.01
N GLY A 7 -21.17 4.34 2.32
CA GLY A 7 -22.29 4.37 3.27
C GLY A 7 -23.27 3.20 3.16
N LYS A 8 -23.06 2.27 2.23
CA LYS A 8 -23.92 1.08 2.08
C LYS A 8 -23.42 -0.06 2.95
N ARG A 9 -24.33 -0.99 3.25
CA ARG A 9 -24.00 -2.21 3.98
C ARG A 9 -23.77 -3.37 3.03
N SER A 10 -22.77 -4.20 3.35
CA SER A 10 -22.56 -5.46 2.68
C SER A 10 -23.77 -6.38 2.85
N LYS A 11 -24.25 -6.94 1.76
CA LYS A 11 -25.31 -7.98 1.78
C LYS A 11 -24.86 -9.28 2.48
N PHE A 12 -23.55 -9.46 2.66
CA PHE A 12 -22.97 -10.70 3.18
C PHE A 12 -22.66 -10.63 4.68
N THR A 13 -22.08 -9.50 5.11
CA THR A 13 -21.66 -9.32 6.52
C THR A 13 -22.58 -8.37 7.30
N GLY A 14 -23.34 -7.54 6.62
CA GLY A 14 -24.13 -6.47 7.22
C GLY A 14 -23.31 -5.23 7.61
N ASP A 15 -22.00 -5.28 7.50
CA ASP A 15 -21.10 -4.18 7.84
C ASP A 15 -21.14 -3.09 6.78
N ILE A 16 -20.85 -1.86 7.19
CA ILE A 16 -20.70 -0.73 6.27
C ILE A 16 -19.37 -0.88 5.52
N PHE A 17 -19.42 -0.69 4.21
CA PHE A 17 -18.21 -0.58 3.41
C PHE A 17 -17.44 0.69 3.81
N LYS A 18 -16.24 0.53 4.36
CA LYS A 18 -15.43 1.63 4.88
C LYS A 18 -14.40 2.14 3.87
N SER A 19 -13.73 1.24 3.16
CA SER A 19 -12.64 1.62 2.28
C SER A 19 -12.69 0.88 0.94
N PRO A 20 -12.33 1.55 -0.19
CA PRO A 20 -12.22 0.92 -1.50
C PRO A 20 -11.26 -0.26 -1.50
N ARG A 21 -10.08 -0.10 -0.87
CA ARG A 21 -9.03 -1.12 -0.80
C ARG A 21 -9.52 -2.40 -0.09
N ASN A 22 -10.08 -2.25 1.10
CA ASN A 22 -10.57 -3.39 1.88
C ASN A 22 -11.76 -4.06 1.20
N THR A 23 -12.63 -3.28 0.55
CA THR A 23 -13.76 -3.81 -0.21
C THR A 23 -13.26 -4.62 -1.41
N ALA A 24 -12.34 -4.09 -2.21
CA ALA A 24 -11.78 -4.80 -3.36
C ALA A 24 -11.08 -6.11 -2.92
N ALA A 25 -10.26 -6.06 -1.87
CA ALA A 25 -9.63 -7.26 -1.32
C ALA A 25 -10.66 -8.30 -0.85
N GLY A 26 -11.70 -7.86 -0.15
CA GLY A 26 -12.78 -8.72 0.32
C GLY A 26 -13.60 -9.33 -0.82
N LEU A 27 -13.79 -8.62 -1.93
CA LEU A 27 -14.48 -9.14 -3.11
C LEU A 27 -13.66 -10.17 -3.87
N LEU A 28 -12.35 -9.93 -4.03
CA LEU A 28 -11.44 -10.80 -4.78
C LEU A 28 -11.07 -12.08 -4.04
N ASN A 29 -11.07 -12.07 -2.72
CA ASN A 29 -10.72 -13.21 -1.88
C ASN A 29 -11.92 -14.12 -1.53
N ARG A 30 -13.05 -13.96 -2.20
CA ARG A 30 -14.23 -14.84 -1.99
C ARG A 30 -14.07 -16.12 -2.79
N ASP A 31 -14.58 -17.22 -2.22
CA ASP A 31 -14.64 -18.52 -2.90
C ASP A 31 -15.58 -18.48 -4.11
N GLU A 32 -16.65 -17.69 -4.03
CA GLU A 32 -17.64 -17.54 -5.09
C GLU A 32 -17.71 -16.09 -5.59
N PRO A 33 -17.78 -15.87 -6.93
CA PRO A 33 -18.02 -14.54 -7.47
C PRO A 33 -19.33 -13.93 -6.97
N CYS A 34 -19.40 -12.63 -6.88
CA CYS A 34 -20.60 -11.93 -6.47
C CYS A 34 -20.88 -10.70 -7.36
N ASP A 35 -22.13 -10.23 -7.37
CA ASP A 35 -22.60 -9.13 -8.20
C ASP A 35 -21.77 -7.84 -8.03
N TYR A 36 -21.17 -7.64 -6.86
CA TYR A 36 -20.34 -6.45 -6.62
C TYR A 36 -19.05 -6.40 -7.44
N LEU A 37 -18.60 -7.53 -8.02
CA LEU A 37 -17.41 -7.57 -8.88
C LEU A 37 -17.59 -6.78 -10.19
N GLU A 38 -18.82 -6.58 -10.65
CA GLU A 38 -19.09 -5.74 -11.83
C GLU A 38 -18.65 -4.27 -11.65
N HIS A 39 -18.48 -3.84 -10.40
CA HIS A 39 -18.04 -2.49 -10.06
C HIS A 39 -16.53 -2.39 -9.79
N ALA A 40 -15.80 -3.49 -9.92
CA ALA A 40 -14.36 -3.51 -9.75
C ALA A 40 -13.65 -3.15 -11.06
N SER A 41 -12.73 -2.19 -10.99
CA SER A 41 -11.84 -1.87 -12.10
C SER A 41 -10.54 -2.64 -11.97
N PHE A 42 -10.01 -3.12 -13.08
CA PHE A 42 -8.78 -3.90 -13.13
C PHE A 42 -7.74 -3.20 -14.00
N PHE A 43 -6.56 -2.93 -13.42
CA PHE A 43 -5.44 -2.29 -14.11
C PHE A 43 -4.29 -3.27 -14.29
N ARG A 44 -3.74 -3.33 -15.50
CA ARG A 44 -2.53 -4.09 -15.81
C ARG A 44 -1.35 -3.14 -15.72
N TYR A 45 -0.35 -3.50 -14.93
CA TYR A 45 0.84 -2.67 -14.70
C TYR A 45 2.16 -3.40 -14.99
N GLY A 46 2.09 -4.55 -15.62
CA GLY A 46 3.26 -5.34 -15.96
C GLY A 46 2.87 -6.61 -16.71
N VAL A 47 3.88 -7.37 -17.08
CA VAL A 47 3.79 -8.69 -17.70
C VAL A 47 4.58 -9.68 -16.84
N ASP A 48 4.45 -10.96 -17.11
CA ASP A 48 5.28 -11.97 -16.47
C ASP A 48 6.76 -11.86 -16.94
N GLU A 49 7.68 -12.42 -16.15
CA GLU A 49 9.11 -12.29 -16.40
C GLU A 49 9.55 -12.85 -17.77
N SER A 50 8.86 -13.86 -18.29
CA SER A 50 9.17 -14.46 -19.59
C SER A 50 8.91 -13.51 -20.76
N SER A 51 7.99 -12.59 -20.60
CA SER A 51 7.62 -11.60 -21.63
C SER A 51 8.38 -10.29 -21.52
N LEU A 52 9.20 -10.09 -20.48
CA LEU A 52 10.00 -8.87 -20.32
C LEU A 52 11.09 -8.74 -21.38
N HIS A 53 11.60 -9.84 -21.92
CA HIS A 53 12.66 -9.84 -22.95
C HIS A 53 12.25 -9.19 -24.27
N ASP A 54 10.97 -9.01 -24.51
CA ASP A 54 10.43 -8.34 -25.70
C ASP A 54 10.56 -6.80 -25.63
N TYR A 55 10.95 -6.28 -24.46
CA TYR A 55 11.05 -4.85 -24.19
C TYR A 55 12.44 -4.47 -23.70
N ASN A 56 12.91 -3.27 -24.08
CA ASN A 56 14.19 -2.73 -23.59
C ASN A 56 14.04 -1.92 -22.31
N ASN A 57 12.90 -1.27 -22.13
CA ASN A 57 12.64 -0.38 -21.01
C ASN A 57 11.21 -0.46 -20.51
N PHE A 58 11.03 -0.13 -19.23
CA PHE A 58 9.78 -0.31 -18.52
C PHE A 58 8.70 0.68 -18.98
N HIS A 59 9.07 1.92 -19.30
CA HIS A 59 8.08 2.90 -19.78
C HIS A 59 7.44 2.46 -21.10
N SER A 60 8.20 1.92 -22.05
CA SER A 60 7.65 1.40 -23.32
C SER A 60 6.73 0.20 -23.11
N LEU A 61 7.04 -0.65 -22.12
CA LEU A 61 6.14 -1.73 -21.71
C LEU A 61 4.81 -1.17 -21.19
N ILE A 62 4.86 -0.18 -20.29
CA ILE A 62 3.64 0.45 -19.76
C ILE A 62 2.83 1.13 -20.86
N GLU A 63 3.47 1.86 -21.76
CA GLU A 63 2.78 2.47 -22.92
C GLU A 63 2.09 1.41 -23.79
N THR A 64 2.76 0.29 -24.05
CA THR A 64 2.19 -0.81 -24.82
C THR A 64 0.96 -1.41 -24.13
N ILE A 65 1.03 -1.63 -22.82
CA ILE A 65 -0.10 -2.13 -22.02
C ILE A 65 -1.26 -1.13 -22.08
N CYS A 66 -1.00 0.17 -21.91
CA CYS A 66 -2.02 1.21 -21.98
C CYS A 66 -2.71 1.22 -23.35
N ASN A 67 -1.96 1.11 -24.43
CA ASN A 67 -2.49 1.09 -25.78
C ASN A 67 -3.32 -0.15 -26.08
N ILE A 68 -2.84 -1.35 -25.73
CA ILE A 68 -3.52 -2.62 -25.99
C ILE A 68 -4.85 -2.70 -25.22
N TYR A 69 -4.84 -2.31 -23.96
CA TYR A 69 -5.98 -2.48 -23.07
C TYR A 69 -6.83 -1.20 -22.92
N GLN A 70 -6.47 -0.12 -23.63
CA GLN A 70 -7.15 1.18 -23.58
C GLN A 70 -7.35 1.65 -22.11
N GLN A 71 -6.33 1.48 -21.30
CA GLN A 71 -6.33 1.87 -19.89
C GLN A 71 -5.45 3.11 -19.69
N GLU A 72 -5.85 4.00 -18.80
CA GLU A 72 -5.00 5.06 -18.31
C GLU A 72 -4.12 4.51 -17.17
N HIS A 73 -2.84 4.82 -17.22
CA HIS A 73 -1.89 4.47 -16.17
C HIS A 73 -1.16 5.72 -15.70
N LEU A 74 -1.03 5.87 -14.41
CA LEU A 74 -0.26 6.97 -13.84
C LEU A 74 1.23 6.58 -13.85
N TYR A 75 1.98 7.13 -14.78
CA TYR A 75 3.43 6.99 -14.82
C TYR A 75 4.10 8.29 -15.27
N HIS A 76 5.34 8.45 -14.90
CA HIS A 76 6.19 9.56 -15.31
C HIS A 76 7.59 9.02 -15.55
N PHE A 77 8.20 9.39 -16.68
CA PHE A 77 9.59 9.09 -16.96
C PHE A 77 10.45 10.31 -16.63
N ALA A 78 11.52 10.10 -15.89
CA ALA A 78 12.48 11.14 -15.52
C ALA A 78 13.90 10.59 -15.59
N PHE A 79 14.87 11.43 -15.94
CA PHE A 79 16.28 11.11 -15.75
C PHE A 79 16.67 11.23 -14.29
N ILE A 80 17.77 10.55 -13.90
CA ILE A 80 18.19 10.48 -12.49
C ILE A 80 18.54 11.86 -11.90
N ASP A 81 19.03 12.78 -12.70
CA ASP A 81 19.36 14.16 -12.32
C ASP A 81 18.11 15.05 -12.14
N GLU A 82 16.99 14.66 -12.72
CA GLU A 82 15.70 15.32 -12.55
C GLU A 82 14.95 14.80 -11.30
N LEU A 83 15.31 13.60 -10.82
CA LEU A 83 14.65 12.96 -9.69
C LEU A 83 15.00 13.67 -8.39
N ASN A 84 14.02 14.36 -7.83
CA ASN A 84 14.11 15.06 -6.56
C ASN A 84 12.77 14.98 -5.80
N GLU A 85 12.80 15.41 -4.54
CA GLU A 85 11.63 15.36 -3.67
C GLU A 85 10.48 16.23 -4.17
N GLU A 86 10.78 17.40 -4.73
CA GLU A 86 9.77 18.33 -5.27
C GLU A 86 8.98 17.68 -6.43
N LEU A 87 9.67 17.01 -7.37
CA LEU A 87 9.04 16.26 -8.46
C LEU A 87 8.11 15.19 -7.90
N LEU A 88 8.58 14.38 -6.96
CA LEU A 88 7.81 13.28 -6.37
C LEU A 88 6.57 13.80 -5.61
N MET A 89 6.72 14.89 -4.87
CA MET A 89 5.60 15.54 -4.17
C MET A 89 4.55 16.08 -5.14
N ASN A 90 4.99 16.70 -6.25
CA ASN A 90 4.08 17.22 -7.25
C ASN A 90 3.32 16.09 -7.94
N LEU A 91 4.01 15.03 -8.37
CA LEU A 91 3.38 13.84 -8.94
C LEU A 91 2.38 13.19 -7.97
N PHE A 92 2.75 13.06 -6.71
CA PHE A 92 1.83 12.53 -5.71
C PHE A 92 0.56 13.37 -5.58
N LYS A 93 0.69 14.70 -5.49
CA LYS A 93 -0.45 15.63 -5.39
C LYS A 93 -1.36 15.59 -6.63
N GLU A 94 -0.78 15.38 -7.80
CA GLU A 94 -1.57 15.25 -9.04
C GLU A 94 -2.29 13.91 -9.10
N TRP A 95 -1.59 12.83 -8.85
CA TRP A 95 -2.12 11.47 -8.96
C TRP A 95 -3.12 11.12 -7.87
N SER A 96 -2.95 11.66 -6.66
CA SER A 96 -3.91 11.49 -5.57
C SER A 96 -5.29 12.11 -5.83
N LYS A 97 -5.39 13.04 -6.80
CA LYS A 97 -6.69 13.58 -7.26
C LYS A 97 -7.46 12.59 -8.13
N ILE A 98 -6.75 11.61 -8.71
CA ILE A 98 -7.32 10.63 -9.65
C ILE A 98 -7.61 9.31 -8.91
N TYR A 99 -6.65 8.85 -8.10
CA TYR A 99 -6.76 7.62 -7.31
C TYR A 99 -6.29 7.83 -5.86
N PRO A 100 -6.88 7.12 -4.89
CA PRO A 100 -6.39 7.11 -3.51
C PRO A 100 -5.07 6.33 -3.44
N ILE A 101 -3.95 7.02 -3.58
CA ILE A 101 -2.59 6.45 -3.51
C ILE A 101 -1.95 6.77 -2.16
N ASP A 102 -1.08 5.89 -1.68
CA ASP A 102 -0.33 6.04 -0.42
C ASP A 102 1.18 6.24 -0.63
N GLY A 103 1.60 6.36 -1.87
CA GLY A 103 2.99 6.56 -2.26
C GLY A 103 3.21 6.40 -3.76
N ILE A 104 4.47 6.54 -4.17
CA ILE A 104 4.95 6.37 -5.54
C ILE A 104 5.97 5.25 -5.58
N VAL A 105 5.95 4.40 -6.59
CA VAL A 105 6.99 3.39 -6.81
C VAL A 105 7.88 3.86 -7.96
N ILE A 106 9.17 3.97 -7.68
CA ILE A 106 10.21 4.37 -8.63
C ILE A 106 10.89 3.11 -9.13
N TYR A 107 10.97 2.93 -10.43
CA TYR A 107 11.61 1.78 -11.07
C TYR A 107 12.84 2.21 -11.86
N VAL A 108 13.85 1.34 -11.92
CA VAL A 108 14.91 1.44 -12.93
C VAL A 108 14.27 1.12 -14.28
N ASP A 109 14.38 2.02 -15.25
CA ASP A 109 13.68 1.91 -16.53
C ASP A 109 14.28 0.84 -17.46
N ASP A 110 15.60 0.65 -17.44
CA ASP A 110 16.28 -0.37 -18.25
C ASP A 110 16.01 -1.79 -17.72
N LEU A 111 15.18 -2.56 -18.42
CA LEU A 111 14.78 -3.90 -18.03
C LEU A 111 15.96 -4.89 -17.99
N ARG A 112 17.02 -4.66 -18.75
CA ARG A 112 18.22 -5.52 -18.74
C ARG A 112 18.94 -5.46 -17.40
N LEU A 113 18.81 -4.34 -16.69
CA LEU A 113 19.39 -4.18 -15.36
C LEU A 113 18.60 -4.91 -14.28
N TRP A 114 17.33 -5.23 -14.51
CA TRP A 114 16.50 -5.90 -13.51
C TRP A 114 17.04 -7.28 -13.13
N GLU A 115 17.52 -8.04 -14.10
CA GLU A 115 18.13 -9.35 -13.84
C GLU A 115 19.45 -9.22 -13.06
N VAL A 116 20.26 -8.20 -13.39
CA VAL A 116 21.55 -7.93 -12.73
C VAL A 116 21.35 -7.44 -11.30
N ILE A 117 20.43 -6.51 -11.10
CA ILE A 117 20.11 -5.95 -9.77
C ILE A 117 19.39 -6.99 -8.90
N GLY A 118 18.48 -7.76 -9.48
CA GLY A 118 17.81 -8.87 -8.85
C GLY A 118 16.76 -8.50 -7.81
N ARG A 119 16.50 -9.45 -6.93
CA ARG A 119 15.47 -9.35 -5.87
C ARG A 119 16.08 -9.62 -4.50
N HIS A 120 15.49 -9.06 -3.47
CA HIS A 120 15.89 -9.30 -2.08
C HIS A 120 15.62 -10.77 -1.70
N GLN A 121 16.65 -11.47 -1.21
CA GLN A 121 16.62 -12.93 -0.98
C GLN A 121 15.50 -13.41 -0.05
N THR A 122 15.19 -12.63 0.99
CA THR A 122 14.21 -13.05 2.01
C THR A 122 12.79 -12.59 1.70
N SER A 123 12.61 -11.37 1.20
CA SER A 123 11.27 -10.80 0.95
C SER A 123 10.78 -11.03 -0.48
N GLY A 124 11.68 -11.34 -1.43
CA GLY A 124 11.37 -11.42 -2.85
C GLY A 124 11.10 -10.07 -3.52
N ASN A 125 11.18 -8.96 -2.78
CA ASN A 125 10.94 -7.64 -3.32
C ASN A 125 12.00 -7.25 -4.36
N PRO A 126 11.62 -6.58 -5.46
CA PRO A 126 12.57 -6.12 -6.46
C PRO A 126 13.53 -5.09 -5.88
N LEU A 127 14.83 -5.25 -6.14
CA LEU A 127 15.85 -4.25 -5.76
C LEU A 127 15.97 -3.12 -6.80
N TYR A 128 15.41 -3.34 -7.98
CA TYR A 128 15.32 -2.34 -9.06
C TYR A 128 14.09 -1.41 -8.93
N ALA A 129 13.35 -1.52 -7.83
CA ALA A 129 12.23 -0.65 -7.53
C ALA A 129 12.27 -0.21 -6.06
N ILE A 130 11.90 1.03 -5.81
CA ILE A 130 11.81 1.59 -4.46
C ILE A 130 10.49 2.32 -4.27
N ALA A 131 9.83 2.07 -3.15
CA ALA A 131 8.63 2.82 -2.77
C ALA A 131 9.03 4.11 -2.06
N TYR A 132 8.56 5.23 -2.57
CA TYR A 132 8.65 6.54 -1.94
C TYR A 132 7.34 6.82 -1.18
N LYS A 133 7.45 6.96 0.13
CA LYS A 133 6.35 7.34 1.02
C LYS A 133 6.82 8.52 1.86
N HIS A 134 6.14 9.66 1.69
CA HIS A 134 6.43 10.83 2.51
C HIS A 134 5.52 10.84 3.75
N PRO A 135 5.98 11.31 4.92
CA PRO A 135 5.15 11.39 6.13
C PRO A 135 3.85 12.18 5.93
N ASP A 136 3.88 13.24 5.11
CA ASP A 136 2.71 14.06 4.80
C ASP A 136 1.63 13.32 3.99
N PHE A 137 1.94 12.12 3.47
CA PHE A 137 0.96 11.29 2.74
C PHE A 137 0.17 10.37 3.67
N THR A 138 0.59 10.28 4.92
CA THR A 138 0.00 9.37 5.88
C THR A 138 -0.75 10.16 6.93
N GLU A 139 -2.05 9.94 7.02
CA GLU A 139 -2.84 10.50 8.11
C GLU A 139 -2.39 9.86 9.43
N SER A 140 -2.24 10.69 10.45
CA SER A 140 -1.91 10.25 11.80
C SER A 140 -3.05 10.58 12.75
N PHE A 141 -3.31 9.70 13.68
CA PHE A 141 -4.40 9.79 14.64
C PHE A 141 -3.88 9.75 16.06
N GLU A 142 -4.31 10.71 16.87
CA GLU A 142 -3.99 10.73 18.30
C GLU A 142 -4.81 9.70 19.05
N THR A 143 -4.16 8.96 19.95
CA THR A 143 -4.83 7.97 20.80
C THR A 143 -4.05 7.69 22.07
N THR A 144 -4.69 6.99 23.02
CA THR A 144 -4.11 6.65 24.32
C THR A 144 -3.85 5.14 24.41
N VAL A 145 -2.70 4.79 24.94
CA VAL A 145 -2.31 3.38 25.19
C VAL A 145 -3.05 2.82 26.40
N LYS A 146 -3.79 1.71 26.18
CA LYS A 146 -4.43 0.91 27.25
C LYS A 146 -3.47 -0.07 27.89
N GLY A 147 -2.51 -0.58 27.12
CA GLY A 147 -1.52 -1.55 27.56
C GLY A 147 -0.74 -2.16 26.40
N ILE A 148 0.17 -3.07 26.73
CA ILE A 148 1.01 -3.78 25.77
C ILE A 148 0.85 -5.27 25.99
N VAL A 149 0.58 -6.01 24.92
CA VAL A 149 0.49 -7.47 24.91
C VAL A 149 1.67 -8.04 24.14
N TRP A 150 2.42 -8.91 24.77
CA TRP A 150 3.55 -9.58 24.14
C TRP A 150 3.12 -10.90 23.51
N LYS A 151 3.30 -11.02 22.20
CA LYS A 151 2.98 -12.24 21.44
C LYS A 151 4.26 -12.92 20.96
N VAL A 152 4.28 -14.25 20.98
CA VAL A 152 5.38 -15.04 20.44
C VAL A 152 5.15 -15.24 18.93
N SER A 153 6.14 -14.87 18.12
CA SER A 153 6.11 -15.12 16.66
C SER A 153 6.44 -16.58 16.33
N LYS A 154 6.22 -17.00 15.08
CA LYS A 154 6.59 -18.34 14.59
C LYS A 154 8.09 -18.66 14.78
N SER A 155 8.96 -17.65 14.78
CA SER A 155 10.39 -17.78 15.00
C SER A 155 10.80 -17.75 16.48
N GLY A 156 9.84 -17.71 17.42
CA GLY A 156 10.09 -17.62 18.86
C GLY A 156 10.38 -16.22 19.39
N ALA A 157 10.46 -15.20 18.53
CA ALA A 157 10.69 -13.83 18.98
C ALA A 157 9.44 -13.22 19.62
N LEU A 158 9.62 -12.49 20.73
CA LEU A 158 8.56 -11.70 21.37
C LEU A 158 8.30 -10.42 20.54
N LYS A 159 7.05 -10.22 20.18
CA LYS A 159 6.58 -9.01 19.47
C LYS A 159 5.55 -8.28 20.31
N PRO A 160 5.74 -6.99 20.59
CA PRO A 160 4.74 -6.19 21.28
C PRO A 160 3.59 -5.81 20.34
N VAL A 161 2.37 -5.90 20.87
CA VAL A 161 1.17 -5.35 20.30
C VAL A 161 0.66 -4.29 21.26
N VAL A 162 0.56 -3.07 20.81
CA VAL A 162 0.10 -1.94 21.63
C VAL A 162 -1.42 -1.92 21.57
N ASN A 163 -2.08 -2.13 22.70
CA ASN A 163 -3.52 -2.01 22.81
C ASN A 163 -3.87 -0.53 23.10
N ILE A 164 -4.67 0.08 22.25
CA ILE A 164 -4.99 1.51 22.28
C ILE A 164 -6.49 1.76 22.42
N GLU A 165 -6.88 2.98 22.74
CA GLU A 165 -8.26 3.45 22.51
C GLU A 165 -8.54 3.33 21.00
N MET A 166 -9.72 2.81 20.66
CA MET A 166 -10.09 2.57 19.27
C MET A 166 -10.09 3.87 18.48
N VAL A 167 -9.40 3.85 17.34
CA VAL A 167 -9.37 4.96 16.38
C VAL A 167 -10.02 4.50 15.08
N ASP A 168 -10.96 5.26 14.57
CA ASP A 168 -11.48 5.07 13.21
C ASP A 168 -10.58 5.84 12.23
N THR A 169 -9.81 5.11 11.44
CA THR A 169 -8.90 5.69 10.43
C THR A 169 -9.61 5.98 9.10
N GLY A 170 -10.93 5.83 9.03
CA GLY A 170 -11.67 5.86 7.78
C GLY A 170 -11.63 4.54 7.02
N ASP A 171 -10.48 3.88 6.98
CA ASP A 171 -10.28 2.58 6.35
C ASP A 171 -10.62 1.40 7.26
N CYS A 172 -10.29 1.50 8.53
CA CYS A 172 -10.57 0.47 9.53
C CYS A 172 -10.65 1.04 10.95
N ASN A 173 -11.15 0.24 11.88
CA ASN A 173 -11.03 0.52 13.30
C ASN A 173 -9.71 -0.06 13.80
N MET A 174 -8.81 0.80 14.26
CA MET A 174 -7.51 0.42 14.78
C MET A 174 -7.56 0.34 16.31
N GLU A 175 -7.21 -0.80 16.88
CA GLU A 175 -7.17 -1.03 18.33
C GLU A 175 -5.84 -1.65 18.80
N ASN A 176 -5.13 -2.32 17.88
CA ASN A 176 -3.98 -3.16 18.20
C ASN A 176 -2.82 -2.96 17.22
N PRO A 177 -2.27 -1.73 17.07
CA PRO A 177 -1.10 -1.50 16.23
C PRO A 177 0.12 -2.27 16.72
N THR A 178 1.06 -2.50 15.81
CA THR A 178 2.33 -3.13 16.16
C THR A 178 3.22 -2.20 16.98
N GLY A 179 3.85 -2.73 18.04
CA GLY A 179 4.88 -2.02 18.81
C GLY A 179 6.30 -2.27 18.27
N TYR A 180 6.42 -2.86 17.06
CA TYR A 180 7.68 -3.22 16.40
C TYR A 180 8.53 -4.21 17.19
N ASN A 181 9.23 -3.74 18.24
CA ASN A 181 10.10 -4.53 19.10
C ASN A 181 10.23 -3.88 20.49
N ALA A 182 10.91 -4.59 21.42
CA ALA A 182 11.07 -4.11 22.80
C ALA A 182 11.90 -2.82 22.91
N GLY A 183 12.91 -2.65 22.07
CA GLY A 183 13.70 -1.41 22.01
C GLY A 183 12.83 -0.22 21.65
N TRP A 184 12.02 -0.34 20.58
CA TRP A 184 11.08 0.69 20.17
C TRP A 184 10.13 1.12 21.31
N ILE A 185 9.53 0.15 22.01
CA ILE A 185 8.63 0.42 23.14
C ILE A 185 9.35 1.21 24.25
N ASN A 186 10.60 0.80 24.56
CA ASN A 186 11.39 1.45 25.59
C ASN A 186 11.86 2.86 25.18
N ASP A 187 12.37 3.00 23.95
CA ASP A 187 12.95 4.26 23.46
C ASP A 187 11.92 5.36 23.29
N HIS A 188 10.65 4.98 23.03
CA HIS A 188 9.52 5.89 22.89
C HIS A 188 8.66 5.96 24.16
N GLU A 189 9.10 5.34 25.27
CA GLU A 189 8.39 5.36 26.56
C GLU A 189 6.92 4.93 26.45
N ILE A 190 6.61 3.99 25.55
CA ILE A 190 5.24 3.53 25.32
C ILE A 190 4.77 2.69 26.49
N ALA A 191 3.85 3.23 27.27
CA ALA A 191 3.29 2.60 28.45
C ALA A 191 1.78 2.89 28.58
N LYS A 192 1.09 2.19 29.46
CA LYS A 192 -0.32 2.47 29.73
C LYS A 192 -0.54 3.95 30.13
N GLY A 193 -1.42 4.61 29.43
CA GLY A 193 -1.75 6.03 29.61
C GLY A 193 -0.88 6.99 28.77
N ALA A 194 0.10 6.49 27.99
CA ALA A 194 0.84 7.32 27.06
C ALA A 194 -0.08 7.77 25.89
N GLU A 195 0.04 9.03 25.50
CA GLU A 195 -0.56 9.58 24.30
C GLU A 195 0.39 9.35 23.14
N ILE A 196 -0.10 8.78 22.06
CA ILE A 196 0.70 8.42 20.88
C ILE A 196 -0.01 8.80 19.60
N LEU A 197 0.77 8.97 18.53
CA LEU A 197 0.29 9.04 17.16
C LEU A 197 0.39 7.66 16.51
N VAL A 198 -0.70 7.24 15.86
CA VAL A 198 -0.73 6.02 15.04
C VAL A 198 -1.01 6.38 13.60
N THR A 199 -0.42 5.64 12.67
CA THR A 199 -0.52 5.85 11.22
C THR A 199 -0.92 4.56 10.52
#